data_3e3f3b676be336c6326c936fb60ade3a
#
_entry.id   3e3f3b676be336c6326c936fb60ade3a
#
_cell.length_a   1.000
_cell.length_b   1.000
_cell.length_c   1.000
_cell.angle_alpha   90.00
_cell.angle_beta   90.00
_cell.angle_gamma   90.00
#
_symmetry.space_group_name_H-M   'P 1'
#
loop_
_entity.id
_entity.type
_entity.pdbx_description
1 polymer ?
#
loop_
_entity_poly.entity_id
_entity_poly.type
_entity_poly.pdbx_seq_one_letter_code
_entity_poly.pdbx_strand_id
1 'polypeptide(L)'
;PMIAKKMGFEACYPVSGQTYSRKVDTRVVNVLAGIAASAHKFSNDIRLLQHLKEVEEPFEKTQIGSSAMAYKRNPMRSERIASLSRYVMIDALNPAITSATQWFERTLDDSANRPLVVP
;
A
#
# COMPACT_ATOMS: atom_id res chain seq x y z
N PRO A 1 25.81 7.91 -16.21
CA PRO A 1 26.48 8.78 -15.22
C PRO A 1 26.12 10.26 -15.37
N MET A 2 26.15 10.81 -16.59
CA MET A 2 25.93 12.25 -16.81
C MET A 2 24.50 12.70 -16.44
N ILE A 3 23.48 11.93 -16.84
CA ILE A 3 22.07 12.22 -16.52
C ILE A 3 21.83 12.10 -15.01
N ALA A 4 22.32 11.04 -14.37
CA ALA A 4 22.20 10.84 -12.93
C ALA A 4 22.79 12.04 -12.16
N LYS A 5 23.98 12.51 -12.54
CA LYS A 5 24.61 13.67 -11.94
C LYS A 5 23.79 14.96 -12.13
N LYS A 6 23.20 15.18 -13.31
CA LYS A 6 22.30 16.32 -13.57
C LYS A 6 21.03 16.28 -12.76
N MET A 7 20.56 15.08 -12.41
CA MET A 7 19.39 14.88 -11.56
C MET A 7 19.69 14.86 -10.05
N GLY A 8 20.96 15.08 -9.66
CA GLY A 8 21.37 15.13 -8.26
C GLY A 8 21.63 13.77 -7.62
N PHE A 9 21.72 12.70 -8.40
CA PHE A 9 22.08 11.36 -7.88
C PHE A 9 23.60 11.20 -7.85
N GLU A 10 24.13 10.65 -6.78
CA GLU A 10 25.56 10.39 -6.60
C GLU A 10 26.05 9.22 -7.47
N ALA A 11 25.20 8.25 -7.72
CA ALA A 11 25.53 7.03 -8.45
C ALA A 11 24.39 6.55 -9.35
N CYS A 12 24.70 5.66 -10.26
CA CYS A 12 23.75 4.89 -11.05
C CYS A 12 24.16 3.42 -11.03
N TYR A 13 23.25 2.54 -11.44
CA TYR A 13 23.61 1.12 -11.59
C TYR A 13 24.78 0.97 -12.56
N PRO A 14 25.84 0.23 -12.19
CA PRO A 14 27.02 0.07 -13.05
C PRO A 14 26.70 -0.70 -14.33
N VAL A 15 25.79 -1.64 -14.24
CA VAL A 15 25.29 -2.43 -15.37
C VAL A 15 23.79 -2.60 -15.22
N SER A 16 23.06 -2.37 -16.31
CA SER A 16 21.64 -2.67 -16.43
C SER A 16 21.35 -3.11 -17.86
N GLY A 17 20.37 -3.99 -18.05
CA GLY A 17 19.85 -4.35 -19.37
C GLY A 17 18.81 -3.33 -19.85
N GLN A 18 17.79 -3.81 -20.54
CA GLN A 18 16.68 -3.00 -21.02
C GLN A 18 15.86 -2.37 -19.85
N THR A 19 15.82 -3.05 -18.71
CA THR A 19 15.13 -2.57 -17.51
C THR A 19 16.02 -2.71 -16.28
N TYR A 20 15.65 -2.03 -15.21
CA TYR A 20 16.28 -2.21 -13.91
C TYR A 20 15.83 -3.51 -13.23
N SER A 21 16.56 -3.93 -12.21
CA SER A 21 16.18 -5.10 -11.40
C SER A 21 14.84 -4.86 -10.71
N ARG A 22 13.86 -5.74 -10.92
CA ARG A 22 12.54 -5.68 -10.28
C ARG A 22 12.60 -5.87 -8.75
N LYS A 23 13.75 -6.21 -8.23
CA LYS A 23 14.02 -6.19 -6.77
C LYS A 23 13.85 -4.80 -6.16
N VAL A 24 13.99 -3.74 -6.95
CA VAL A 24 13.71 -2.37 -6.49
C VAL A 24 12.23 -2.21 -6.15
N ASP A 25 11.35 -2.68 -7.01
CA ASP A 25 9.89 -2.63 -6.77
C ASP A 25 9.53 -3.38 -5.50
N THR A 26 10.10 -4.58 -5.30
CA THR A 26 9.94 -5.36 -4.07
C THR A 26 10.34 -4.57 -2.82
N ARG A 27 11.46 -3.84 -2.87
CA ARG A 27 11.93 -3.04 -1.73
C ARG A 27 10.96 -1.90 -1.40
N VAL A 28 10.49 -1.19 -2.43
CA VAL A 28 9.52 -0.09 -2.26
C VAL A 28 8.23 -0.62 -1.66
N VAL A 29 7.67 -1.68 -2.23
CA VAL A 29 6.38 -2.22 -1.79
C VAL A 29 6.46 -2.85 -0.40
N ASN A 30 7.60 -3.43 -0.02
CA ASN A 30 7.80 -3.92 1.35
C ASN A 30 7.74 -2.78 2.39
N VAL A 31 8.28 -1.59 2.06
CA VAL A 31 8.15 -0.42 2.94
C VAL A 31 6.69 0.02 3.04
N LEU A 32 5.98 0.09 1.91
CA LEU A 32 4.55 0.42 1.88
C LEU A 32 3.71 -0.60 2.66
N ALA A 33 4.01 -1.89 2.56
CA ALA A 33 3.36 -2.94 3.34
C ALA A 33 3.61 -2.76 4.85
N GLY A 34 4.80 -2.33 5.25
CA GLY A 34 5.10 -1.99 6.64
C GLY A 34 4.26 -0.82 7.16
N ILE A 35 4.12 0.23 6.36
CA ILE A 35 3.23 1.37 6.67
C ILE A 35 1.78 0.91 6.76
N ALA A 36 1.33 0.10 5.81
CA ALA A 36 -0.02 -0.44 5.78
C ALA A 36 -0.31 -1.32 7.02
N ALA A 37 0.66 -2.12 7.48
CA ALA A 37 0.53 -2.92 8.69
C ALA A 37 0.32 -2.04 9.93
N SER A 38 1.05 -0.93 10.05
CA SER A 38 0.88 0.05 11.12
C SER A 38 -0.48 0.74 11.06
N ALA A 39 -0.91 1.14 9.87
CA ALA A 39 -2.22 1.74 9.65
C ALA A 39 -3.37 0.75 9.98
N HIS A 40 -3.21 -0.51 9.61
CA HIS A 40 -4.16 -1.57 9.94
C HIS A 40 -4.28 -1.76 11.46
N LYS A 41 -3.15 -1.84 12.14
CA LYS A 41 -3.11 -1.97 13.62
C LYS A 41 -3.81 -0.79 14.28
N PHE A 42 -3.45 0.43 13.91
CA PHE A 42 -4.06 1.65 14.45
C PHE A 42 -5.57 1.70 14.21
N SER A 43 -6.02 1.37 13.01
CA SER A 43 -7.45 1.37 12.68
C SER A 43 -8.24 0.33 13.48
N ASN A 44 -7.65 -0.82 13.79
CA ASN A 44 -8.26 -1.82 14.65
C ASN A 44 -8.37 -1.32 16.10
N ASP A 45 -7.36 -0.64 16.62
CA ASP A 45 -7.43 -0.04 17.96
C ASP A 45 -8.58 0.96 18.05
N ILE A 46 -8.71 1.86 17.08
CA ILE A 46 -9.83 2.82 17.04
C ILE A 46 -11.18 2.10 17.01
N ARG A 47 -11.32 1.03 16.22
CA ARG A 47 -12.56 0.24 16.18
C ARG A 47 -12.91 -0.39 17.52
N LEU A 48 -11.90 -0.93 18.22
CA LEU A 48 -12.08 -1.51 19.57
C LEU A 48 -12.45 -0.45 20.61
N LEU A 49 -11.73 0.68 20.60
CA LEU A 49 -12.02 1.79 21.52
C LEU A 49 -13.40 2.40 21.26
N GLN A 50 -13.83 2.48 20.02
CA GLN A 50 -15.20 2.93 19.69
C GLN A 50 -16.25 1.92 20.14
N HIS A 51 -15.98 0.61 20.07
CA HIS A 51 -16.85 -0.40 20.64
C HIS A 51 -17.00 -0.24 22.17
N LEU A 52 -15.90 0.11 22.84
CA LEU A 52 -15.87 0.39 24.28
C LEU A 52 -16.44 1.78 24.64
N LYS A 53 -16.81 2.59 23.66
CA LYS A 53 -17.29 3.97 23.80
C LYS A 53 -16.28 4.94 24.44
N GLU A 54 -14.99 4.65 24.31
CA GLU A 54 -13.91 5.50 24.80
C GLU A 54 -13.50 6.56 23.76
N VAL A 55 -13.63 6.24 22.48
CA VAL A 55 -13.31 7.12 21.35
C VAL A 55 -14.41 7.00 20.30
N GLU A 56 -14.67 8.07 19.57
CA GLU A 56 -15.62 8.08 18.46
C GLU A 56 -15.01 8.80 17.25
N GLU A 57 -15.12 8.21 16.07
CA GLU A 57 -14.78 8.93 14.84
C GLU A 57 -15.72 10.11 14.62
N PRO A 58 -15.22 11.23 14.06
CA PRO A 58 -16.09 12.33 13.67
C PRO A 58 -17.17 11.87 12.70
N PHE A 59 -18.42 12.09 13.07
CA PHE A 59 -19.57 11.74 12.24
C PHE A 59 -19.89 12.89 11.28
N GLU A 60 -19.92 12.63 9.99
CA GLU A 60 -20.27 13.64 9.01
C GLU A 60 -21.79 13.88 8.97
N LYS A 61 -22.21 15.13 8.81
CA LYS A 61 -23.63 15.52 8.79
C LYS A 61 -24.45 14.78 7.71
N THR A 62 -23.79 14.37 6.64
CA THR A 62 -24.38 13.63 5.52
C THR A 62 -24.24 12.11 5.64
N GLN A 63 -23.59 11.62 6.68
CA GLN A 63 -23.34 10.20 6.87
C GLN A 63 -24.58 9.52 7.47
N ILE A 64 -25.08 8.51 6.75
CA ILE A 64 -26.16 7.67 7.24
C ILE A 64 -25.55 6.44 7.92
N GLY A 65 -25.79 6.26 9.22
CA GLY A 65 -25.24 5.14 9.98
C GLY A 65 -25.86 3.79 9.60
N SER A 66 -27.18 3.75 9.47
CA SER A 66 -27.96 2.58 9.05
C SER A 66 -29.40 3.01 8.76
N SER A 67 -30.03 2.41 7.74
CA SER A 67 -31.45 2.65 7.48
C SER A 67 -32.38 2.09 8.56
N ALA A 68 -31.93 1.07 9.31
CA ALA A 68 -32.69 0.45 10.40
C ALA A 68 -32.44 1.07 11.78
N MET A 69 -31.28 1.74 11.96
CA MET A 69 -30.86 2.30 13.26
C MET A 69 -30.21 3.68 13.04
N ALA A 70 -31.01 4.74 13.11
CA ALA A 70 -30.56 6.10 12.85
C ALA A 70 -29.45 6.62 13.80
N TYR A 71 -29.36 6.03 14.99
CA TYR A 71 -28.35 6.37 16.00
C TYR A 71 -27.06 5.54 15.90
N LYS A 72 -27.02 4.56 15.00
CA LYS A 72 -25.84 3.70 14.82
C LYS A 72 -24.70 4.50 14.20
N ARG A 73 -23.56 4.51 14.89
CA ARG A 73 -22.33 5.14 14.46
C ARG A 73 -21.28 4.06 14.25
N ASN A 74 -20.85 3.90 12.99
CA ASN A 74 -19.82 2.93 12.62
C ASN A 74 -18.49 3.66 12.40
N PRO A 75 -17.34 3.09 12.78
CA PRO A 75 -16.02 3.62 12.49
C PRO A 75 -15.66 3.37 11.03
N MET A 76 -16.38 3.99 10.09
CA MET A 76 -16.30 3.69 8.65
C MET A 76 -14.92 4.00 8.05
N ARG A 77 -14.24 5.03 8.55
CA ARG A 77 -12.90 5.39 8.08
C ARG A 77 -11.89 4.33 8.52
N SER A 78 -11.93 3.93 9.79
CA SER A 78 -11.08 2.86 10.31
C SER A 78 -11.36 1.51 9.64
N GLU A 79 -12.62 1.19 9.36
CA GLU A 79 -12.97 -0.03 8.62
C GLU A 79 -12.38 0.00 7.20
N ARG A 80 -12.46 1.14 6.52
CA ARG A 80 -11.88 1.32 5.17
C ARG A 80 -10.36 1.26 5.20
N ILE A 81 -9.72 1.91 6.17
CA ILE A 81 -8.27 1.83 6.36
C ILE A 81 -7.83 0.39 6.55
N ALA A 82 -8.49 -0.36 7.44
CA ALA A 82 -8.19 -1.77 7.68
C ALA A 82 -8.32 -2.62 6.41
N SER A 83 -9.36 -2.39 5.62
CA SER A 83 -9.60 -3.09 4.36
C SER A 83 -8.51 -2.82 3.32
N LEU A 84 -8.22 -1.54 3.06
CA LEU A 84 -7.21 -1.13 2.07
C LEU A 84 -5.79 -1.55 2.49
N SER A 85 -5.48 -1.46 3.79
CA SER A 85 -4.18 -1.90 4.31
C SER A 85 -3.93 -3.39 4.05
N ARG A 86 -4.93 -4.24 4.22
CA ARG A 86 -4.80 -5.67 3.89
C ARG A 86 -4.52 -5.89 2.42
N TYR A 87 -5.17 -5.12 1.56
CA TYR A 87 -4.94 -5.19 0.12
C TYR A 87 -3.48 -4.90 -0.21
N VAL A 88 -2.93 -3.79 0.31
CA VAL A 88 -1.52 -3.40 0.10
C VAL A 88 -0.56 -4.47 0.63
N MET A 89 -0.81 -5.02 1.83
CA MET A 89 0.06 -6.05 2.40
C MET A 89 0.08 -7.34 1.57
N ILE A 90 -1.05 -7.75 1.02
CA ILE A 90 -1.14 -8.96 0.19
C ILE A 90 -0.48 -8.70 -1.16
N ASP A 91 -0.71 -7.54 -1.76
CA ASP A 91 -0.14 -7.18 -3.06
C ASP A 91 1.40 -7.08 -3.03
N ALA A 92 2.00 -6.89 -1.86
CA ALA A 92 3.45 -6.88 -1.70
C ALA A 92 4.15 -8.20 -2.11
N LEU A 93 3.43 -9.29 -2.22
CA LEU A 93 3.95 -10.56 -2.73
C LEU A 93 4.18 -10.53 -4.25
N ASN A 94 3.36 -9.79 -4.98
CA ASN A 94 3.39 -9.75 -6.44
C ASN A 94 4.74 -9.26 -7.00
N PRO A 95 5.30 -8.10 -6.58
CA PRO A 95 6.62 -7.68 -7.03
C PRO A 95 7.74 -8.64 -6.63
N ALA A 96 7.61 -9.33 -5.51
CA ALA A 96 8.60 -10.32 -5.07
C ALA A 96 8.66 -11.51 -6.02
N ILE A 97 7.51 -12.02 -6.45
CA ILE A 97 7.41 -13.11 -7.42
C ILE A 97 7.97 -12.66 -8.78
N THR A 98 7.56 -11.49 -9.26
CA THR A 98 8.07 -10.92 -10.51
C THR A 98 9.60 -10.77 -10.48
N SER A 99 10.17 -10.30 -9.35
CA SER A 99 11.62 -10.17 -9.22
C SER A 99 12.35 -11.52 -9.21
N ALA A 100 11.71 -12.56 -8.68
CA ALA A 100 12.28 -13.91 -8.62
C ALA A 100 12.30 -14.61 -9.99
N THR A 101 11.36 -14.27 -10.85
CA THR A 101 11.23 -14.87 -12.19
C THR A 101 11.78 -13.98 -13.31
N GLN A 102 12.28 -12.80 -12.99
CA GLN A 102 12.88 -11.88 -13.96
C GLN A 102 14.14 -12.53 -14.61
N TRP A 103 14.12 -12.57 -15.93
CA TRP A 103 15.27 -13.00 -16.74
C TRP A 103 16.24 -11.82 -16.95
N PHE A 104 17.17 -11.98 -17.92
CA PHE A 104 18.08 -10.91 -18.34
C PHE A 104 17.35 -9.67 -18.83
N GLU A 105 16.18 -9.88 -19.42
CA GLU A 105 15.30 -8.88 -19.99
C GLU A 105 13.98 -8.81 -19.22
N ARG A 106 13.18 -7.83 -19.60
CA ARG A 106 11.83 -7.68 -19.08
C ARG A 106 10.91 -8.77 -19.62
N THR A 107 10.09 -9.36 -18.75
CA THR A 107 8.99 -10.25 -19.12
C THR A 107 7.64 -9.54 -18.98
N LEU A 108 6.60 -10.04 -19.65
CA LEU A 108 5.25 -9.44 -19.59
C LEU A 108 4.51 -9.72 -18.29
N ASP A 109 4.97 -10.64 -17.47
CA ASP A 109 4.42 -10.94 -16.16
C ASP A 109 4.59 -9.78 -15.17
N ASP A 110 5.46 -8.82 -15.46
CA ASP A 110 5.61 -7.59 -14.68
C ASP A 110 4.45 -6.58 -14.88
N SER A 111 3.60 -6.80 -15.87
CA SER A 111 2.54 -5.86 -16.23
C SER A 111 1.49 -5.65 -15.13
N ALA A 112 1.24 -6.67 -14.33
CA ALA A 112 0.32 -6.59 -13.19
C ALA A 112 0.80 -5.62 -12.08
N ASN A 113 2.11 -5.43 -11.94
CA ASN A 113 2.67 -4.52 -10.93
C ASN A 113 2.42 -3.05 -11.25
N ARG A 114 2.26 -2.69 -12.52
CA ARG A 114 2.14 -1.31 -12.95
C ARG A 114 0.84 -0.63 -12.50
N PRO A 115 -0.35 -1.24 -12.69
CA PRO A 115 -1.60 -0.61 -12.27
C PRO A 115 -1.91 -0.77 -10.78
N LEU A 116 -1.27 -1.74 -10.09
CA LEU A 116 -1.58 -2.08 -8.71
C LEU A 116 -0.61 -1.45 -7.71
N VAL A 117 0.65 -1.29 -8.09
CA VAL A 117 1.72 -0.81 -7.19
C VAL A 117 2.05 0.66 -7.44
N VAL A 118 1.86 1.13 -8.66
CA VAL A 118 2.07 2.53 -9.06
C VAL A 118 0.85 2.98 -9.85
N PRO A 119 -0.20 3.50 -9.17
CA PRO A 119 -1.35 4.08 -9.85
C PRO A 119 -0.98 5.33 -10.67
#